data_d8c9e91476942556ba01b4b35b883e95
#
_entry.id   d8c9e91476942556ba01b4b35b883e95
#
_cell.length_a   1.000
_cell.length_b   1.000
_cell.length_c   1.000
_cell.angle_alpha   90.00
_cell.angle_beta   90.00
_cell.angle_gamma   90.00
#
_symmetry.space_group_name_H-M   'P 1'
#
loop_
_entity.id
_entity.type
_entity.pdbx_description
1 polymer ?
#
loop_
_entity_poly.entity_id
_entity_poly.type
_entity_poly.pdbx_seq_one_letter_code
_entity_poly.pdbx_strand_id
1 'polypeptide(L)'
;MRKRLMLGTAAVVLVTLLAAGSALAPAPAGAQAKPVVWNLPHVAAPTYYHTVNYTTFANKVKEKSGGRMEIRVHPASSLYPSHELIPALVDGRAEIGPVVSGYLTDILLEIGPLDLPFMTGGLDEHRKAANALRPFFTEMLAKRGLKLLAINAWPTQQLFSLQPIKTVGDWKGKKVRVYGADSANTARALGAAPVSIGFGEVYTALEKKTVDGAITSATNAEPMKFFEVSKFINYWHIAGAGSEWFVANQKAFDALPKDLQQVVMDALKETRLEDKEWEDAAAWDARAKKRCAELGMTVVEPGTEEIEKARKLARSGWDIWLGRTGADGKRGMELALKALGR
;
A
#
# COMPACT_ATOMS: atom_id res chain seq x y z
N MET A 1 60.06 98.40 19.44
CA MET A 1 58.70 98.66 19.09
C MET A 1 57.87 97.41 19.15
N ARG A 2 56.74 97.50 19.81
CA ARG A 2 55.57 96.58 19.85
C ARG A 2 55.78 95.26 20.63
N LYS A 3 55.18 95.25 21.81
CA LYS A 3 54.85 94.15 22.73
C LYS A 3 53.83 93.21 22.07
N ARG A 4 53.94 91.96 22.31
CA ARG A 4 52.82 91.06 22.23
C ARG A 4 52.64 90.25 23.45
N LEU A 5 51.49 90.38 24.02
CA LEU A 5 50.90 89.75 25.17
C LEU A 5 50.62 88.28 24.94
N MET A 6 51.05 87.43 25.89
CA MET A 6 50.60 86.01 25.88
C MET A 6 49.35 85.89 26.80
N LEU A 7 48.29 85.40 26.20
CA LEU A 7 47.13 84.92 26.99
C LEU A 7 47.17 83.40 26.96
N GLY A 8 47.24 82.77 28.10
CA GLY A 8 47.10 81.34 28.26
C GLY A 8 45.65 80.94 28.27
N THR A 9 45.33 79.93 27.54
CA THR A 9 44.05 79.25 27.56
C THR A 9 44.18 77.84 28.12
N ALA A 10 43.52 77.60 29.23
CA ALA A 10 43.41 76.28 29.86
C ALA A 10 42.45 75.38 29.05
N ALA A 11 42.97 74.26 28.61
CA ALA A 11 42.12 73.24 27.91
C ALA A 11 41.53 72.33 29.00
N VAL A 12 40.22 72.32 29.10
CA VAL A 12 39.44 71.34 29.84
C VAL A 12 39.28 70.14 28.99
N VAL A 13 39.88 68.99 29.41
CA VAL A 13 39.71 67.71 28.76
C VAL A 13 38.41 67.04 29.27
N LEU A 14 37.39 67.07 28.48
CA LEU A 14 36.11 66.32 28.70
C LEU A 14 36.31 64.88 28.29
N VAL A 15 36.46 63.94 29.21
CA VAL A 15 36.45 62.50 28.89
C VAL A 15 35.03 62.03 28.77
N THR A 16 34.56 61.83 27.53
CA THR A 16 33.32 61.18 27.19
C THR A 16 33.55 59.65 27.18
N LEU A 17 33.02 58.94 28.20
CA LEU A 17 32.88 57.50 28.20
C LEU A 17 31.82 57.09 27.15
N LEU A 18 32.28 56.61 25.99
CA LEU A 18 31.40 55.84 25.06
C LEU A 18 31.17 54.46 25.67
N ALA A 19 29.98 54.23 26.24
CA ALA A 19 29.47 52.90 26.52
C ALA A 19 29.19 52.21 25.17
N ALA A 20 30.10 51.34 24.73
CA ALA A 20 29.87 50.46 23.60
C ALA A 20 28.82 49.41 24.01
N GLY A 21 27.55 49.70 23.71
CA GLY A 21 26.47 48.72 23.72
C GLY A 21 26.73 47.71 22.62
N SER A 22 27.26 46.54 23.00
CA SER A 22 27.32 45.39 22.09
C SER A 22 25.88 44.94 21.81
N ALA A 23 25.28 45.49 20.73
CA ALA A 23 24.07 44.90 20.18
C ALA A 23 24.44 43.50 19.75
N LEU A 24 23.97 42.47 20.49
CA LEU A 24 23.94 41.10 20.00
C LEU A 24 23.13 41.11 18.69
N ALA A 25 23.82 41.05 17.58
CA ALA A 25 23.16 40.75 16.30
C ALA A 25 22.43 39.39 16.46
N PRO A 26 21.16 39.30 16.07
CA PRO A 26 20.48 38.00 16.05
C PRO A 26 21.34 37.05 15.22
N ALA A 27 21.64 35.88 15.79
CA ALA A 27 22.33 34.81 15.04
C ALA A 27 21.59 34.58 13.71
N PRO A 28 22.32 34.44 12.59
CA PRO A 28 21.67 34.20 11.31
C PRO A 28 20.75 32.99 11.49
N ALA A 29 19.46 33.17 11.14
CA ALA A 29 18.48 32.08 11.13
C ALA A 29 19.14 30.93 10.36
N GLY A 30 19.51 29.85 11.06
CA GLY A 30 20.24 28.74 10.47
C GLY A 30 19.53 28.31 9.21
N ALA A 31 20.28 28.19 8.12
CA ALA A 31 19.76 27.70 6.85
C ALA A 31 19.00 26.42 7.14
N GLN A 32 17.67 26.47 6.97
CA GLN A 32 16.82 25.30 7.23
C GLN A 32 17.33 24.18 6.34
N ALA A 33 17.85 23.11 6.94
CA ALA A 33 18.33 21.95 6.20
C ALA A 33 17.21 21.49 5.22
N LYS A 34 17.59 21.13 4.01
CA LYS A 34 16.60 20.64 3.03
C LYS A 34 15.81 19.48 3.65
N PRO A 35 14.49 19.47 3.52
CA PRO A 35 13.67 18.39 4.07
C PRO A 35 14.09 17.05 3.48
N VAL A 36 14.03 16.02 4.30
CA VAL A 36 14.11 14.63 3.83
C VAL A 36 12.85 14.35 3.04
N VAL A 37 12.98 13.91 1.78
CA VAL A 37 11.84 13.59 0.92
C VAL A 37 11.82 12.10 0.66
N TRP A 38 10.70 11.45 0.97
CA TRP A 38 10.43 10.06 0.64
C TRP A 38 9.31 9.96 -0.38
N ASN A 39 9.39 8.94 -1.24
CA ASN A 39 8.38 8.63 -2.25
C ASN A 39 7.58 7.40 -1.82
N LEU A 40 6.26 7.53 -1.87
CA LEU A 40 5.29 6.49 -1.58
C LEU A 40 4.50 6.17 -2.85
N PRO A 41 4.96 5.23 -3.69
CA PRO A 41 4.20 4.80 -4.85
C PRO A 41 3.03 3.91 -4.45
N HIS A 42 1.89 4.07 -5.13
CA HIS A 42 0.70 3.24 -4.93
C HIS A 42 -0.08 3.03 -6.23
N VAL A 43 -0.76 1.87 -6.33
CA VAL A 43 -1.52 1.52 -7.55
C VAL A 43 -2.94 2.08 -7.56
N ALA A 44 -3.54 2.33 -6.40
CA ALA A 44 -4.92 2.76 -6.30
C ALA A 44 -5.14 4.19 -6.78
N ALA A 45 -6.37 4.46 -7.22
CA ALA A 45 -6.80 5.80 -7.63
C ALA A 45 -6.68 6.81 -6.46
N PRO A 46 -6.55 8.13 -6.75
CA PRO A 46 -6.45 9.16 -5.72
C PRO A 46 -7.60 9.17 -4.72
N THR A 47 -8.80 8.77 -5.14
CA THR A 47 -10.02 8.73 -4.33
C THR A 47 -10.23 7.43 -3.57
N TYR A 48 -9.36 6.45 -3.77
CA TYR A 48 -9.46 5.16 -3.07
C TYR A 48 -8.98 5.31 -1.63
N TYR A 49 -9.59 4.59 -0.68
CA TYR A 49 -9.31 4.77 0.75
C TYR A 49 -7.84 4.60 1.11
N HIS A 50 -7.11 3.65 0.53
CA HIS A 50 -5.67 3.50 0.74
C HIS A 50 -4.91 4.80 0.46
N THR A 51 -5.15 5.40 -0.71
CA THR A 51 -4.48 6.65 -1.11
C THR A 51 -4.82 7.79 -0.18
N VAL A 52 -6.08 7.89 0.27
CA VAL A 52 -6.54 8.91 1.22
C VAL A 52 -5.85 8.72 2.57
N ASN A 53 -5.79 7.48 3.07
CA ASN A 53 -5.16 7.16 4.35
C ASN A 53 -3.64 7.40 4.31
N TYR A 54 -2.96 7.00 3.23
CA TYR A 54 -1.53 7.29 3.05
C TYR A 54 -1.25 8.78 2.94
N THR A 55 -2.12 9.54 2.30
CA THR A 55 -2.01 11.01 2.24
C THR A 55 -2.18 11.63 3.63
N THR A 56 -3.13 11.13 4.42
CA THR A 56 -3.35 11.55 5.80
C THR A 56 -2.11 11.28 6.66
N PHE A 57 -1.55 10.08 6.55
CA PHE A 57 -0.29 9.71 7.22
C PHE A 57 0.88 10.62 6.79
N ALA A 58 1.06 10.84 5.48
CA ALA A 58 2.11 11.69 4.93
C ALA A 58 2.02 13.13 5.45
N ASN A 59 0.81 13.69 5.49
CA ASN A 59 0.55 15.01 6.04
C ASN A 59 0.88 15.09 7.55
N LYS A 60 0.56 14.03 8.31
CA LYS A 60 0.88 13.95 9.73
C LYS A 60 2.39 13.90 9.97
N VAL A 61 3.14 13.17 9.16
CA VAL A 61 4.62 13.17 9.20
C VAL A 61 5.17 14.57 8.94
N LYS A 62 4.67 15.27 7.92
CA LYS A 62 5.10 16.64 7.60
C LYS A 62 4.80 17.60 8.74
N GLU A 63 3.59 17.55 9.32
CA GLU A 63 3.17 18.35 10.46
C GLU A 63 4.08 18.11 11.67
N LYS A 64 4.24 16.86 12.11
CA LYS A 64 5.01 16.48 13.29
C LYS A 64 6.51 16.76 13.16
N SER A 65 7.05 16.69 11.96
CA SER A 65 8.45 17.00 11.69
C SER A 65 8.73 18.51 11.60
N GLY A 66 7.70 19.39 11.64
CA GLY A 66 7.84 20.80 11.34
C GLY A 66 8.32 21.06 9.91
N GLY A 67 7.93 20.20 8.97
CA GLY A 67 8.34 20.27 7.56
C GLY A 67 9.74 19.72 7.27
N ARG A 68 10.45 19.17 8.25
CA ARG A 68 11.78 18.54 8.04
C ARG A 68 11.72 17.22 7.27
N MET A 69 10.54 16.59 7.18
CA MET A 69 10.31 15.39 6.41
C MET A 69 9.02 15.53 5.60
N GLU A 70 9.07 15.11 4.34
CA GLU A 70 7.95 15.09 3.41
C GLU A 70 7.84 13.69 2.80
N ILE A 71 6.65 13.10 2.82
CA ILE A 71 6.34 11.87 2.10
C ILE A 71 5.43 12.24 0.93
N ARG A 72 5.87 11.96 -0.29
CA ARG A 72 5.13 12.22 -1.53
C ARG A 72 4.39 10.98 -1.95
N VAL A 73 3.07 11.01 -1.88
CA VAL A 73 2.21 9.91 -2.33
C VAL A 73 2.03 10.01 -3.84
N HIS A 74 2.32 8.91 -4.54
CA HIS A 74 2.21 8.79 -6.00
C HIS A 74 1.13 7.74 -6.35
N PRO A 75 -0.14 8.13 -6.49
CA PRO A 75 -1.25 7.22 -6.74
C PRO A 75 -1.31 6.75 -8.19
N ALA A 76 -2.24 5.83 -8.47
CA ALA A 76 -2.59 5.36 -9.81
C ALA A 76 -1.39 4.88 -10.65
N SER A 77 -0.41 4.24 -10.01
CA SER A 77 0.83 3.77 -10.67
C SER A 77 1.63 4.88 -11.36
N SER A 78 1.50 6.14 -10.91
CA SER A 78 2.12 7.30 -11.57
C SER A 78 3.64 7.34 -11.45
N LEU A 79 4.23 6.68 -10.44
CA LEU A 79 5.69 6.62 -10.27
C LEU A 79 6.27 5.30 -10.79
N TYR A 80 5.63 4.18 -10.46
CA TYR A 80 6.03 2.84 -10.89
C TYR A 80 4.81 2.02 -11.27
N PRO A 81 4.88 1.20 -12.33
CA PRO A 81 3.85 0.21 -12.62
C PRO A 81 3.79 -0.84 -11.51
N SER A 82 2.66 -1.53 -11.38
CA SER A 82 2.39 -2.44 -10.25
C SER A 82 3.46 -3.52 -10.03
N HIS A 83 4.06 -4.05 -11.09
CA HIS A 83 5.11 -5.09 -11.01
C HIS A 83 6.47 -4.55 -10.56
N GLU A 84 6.69 -3.23 -10.59
CA GLU A 84 7.92 -2.56 -10.16
C GLU A 84 7.87 -2.09 -8.69
N LEU A 85 6.71 -2.12 -8.03
CA LEU A 85 6.57 -1.61 -6.66
C LEU A 85 7.48 -2.33 -5.67
N ILE A 86 7.44 -3.66 -5.65
CA ILE A 86 8.24 -4.46 -4.72
C ILE A 86 9.74 -4.33 -5.02
N PRO A 87 10.21 -4.48 -6.27
CA PRO A 87 11.59 -4.17 -6.62
C PRO A 87 12.02 -2.78 -6.18
N ALA A 88 11.22 -1.75 -6.43
CA ALA A 88 11.56 -0.37 -6.06
C ALA A 88 11.75 -0.18 -4.55
N LEU A 89 10.92 -0.83 -3.72
CA LEU A 89 11.05 -0.81 -2.26
C LEU A 89 12.29 -1.58 -1.79
N VAL A 90 12.55 -2.77 -2.34
CA VAL A 90 13.71 -3.59 -1.98
C VAL A 90 15.02 -2.89 -2.37
N ASP A 91 15.08 -2.31 -3.57
CA ASP A 91 16.26 -1.61 -4.09
C ASP A 91 16.47 -0.23 -3.45
N GLY A 92 15.48 0.31 -2.74
CA GLY A 92 15.52 1.64 -2.14
C GLY A 92 15.30 2.79 -3.15
N ARG A 93 14.76 2.50 -4.34
CA ARG A 93 14.27 3.52 -5.30
C ARG A 93 13.00 4.20 -4.81
N ALA A 94 12.24 3.51 -3.95
CA ALA A 94 11.17 4.07 -3.13
C ALA A 94 11.50 3.78 -1.66
N GLU A 95 11.36 4.79 -0.82
CA GLU A 95 11.75 4.68 0.58
C GLU A 95 10.67 4.06 1.45
N ILE A 96 9.40 4.20 1.06
CA ILE A 96 8.23 3.73 1.82
C ILE A 96 7.11 3.39 0.84
N GLY A 97 6.29 2.39 1.17
CA GLY A 97 5.13 2.04 0.35
C GLY A 97 4.58 0.66 0.67
N PRO A 98 3.53 0.24 -0.04
CA PRO A 98 2.90 -1.05 0.15
C PRO A 98 3.61 -2.16 -0.65
N VAL A 99 3.79 -3.31 -0.01
CA VAL A 99 3.98 -4.61 -0.65
C VAL A 99 2.60 -5.25 -0.78
N VAL A 100 2.06 -5.26 -1.97
CA VAL A 100 0.73 -5.83 -2.25
C VAL A 100 0.87 -7.30 -2.61
N SER A 101 0.14 -8.18 -1.94
CA SER A 101 0.23 -9.64 -2.13
C SER A 101 0.04 -10.09 -3.57
N GLY A 102 -0.84 -9.42 -4.30
CA GLY A 102 -1.09 -9.70 -5.69
C GLY A 102 0.10 -9.50 -6.64
N TYR A 103 1.14 -8.80 -6.18
CA TYR A 103 2.36 -8.54 -6.97
C TYR A 103 3.59 -9.26 -6.41
N LEU A 104 3.39 -10.20 -5.46
CA LEU A 104 4.46 -11.04 -4.97
C LEU A 104 5.06 -11.88 -6.11
N THR A 105 6.37 -11.82 -6.20
CA THR A 105 7.20 -12.64 -7.06
C THR A 105 8.07 -13.56 -6.20
N ASP A 106 9.02 -14.27 -6.79
CA ASP A 106 9.97 -15.09 -6.06
C ASP A 106 10.80 -14.30 -5.02
N ILE A 107 10.72 -12.96 -5.05
CA ILE A 107 11.40 -12.10 -4.06
C ILE A 107 10.78 -12.23 -2.66
N LEU A 108 9.44 -12.36 -2.57
CA LEU A 108 8.68 -12.37 -1.30
C LEU A 108 7.47 -13.33 -1.36
N LEU A 109 7.49 -14.33 -2.24
CA LEU A 109 6.34 -15.21 -2.47
C LEU A 109 5.90 -15.92 -1.17
N GLU A 110 6.85 -16.23 -0.28
CA GLU A 110 6.63 -16.93 0.99
C GLU A 110 5.72 -16.21 1.96
N ILE A 111 5.54 -14.87 1.85
CA ILE A 111 4.65 -14.11 2.75
C ILE A 111 3.17 -14.13 2.33
N GLY A 112 2.83 -14.81 1.24
CA GLY A 112 1.47 -14.85 0.69
C GLY A 112 0.55 -15.99 1.11
N PRO A 113 0.72 -16.73 2.25
CA PRO A 113 -0.15 -17.87 2.52
C PRO A 113 -1.62 -17.51 2.74
N LEU A 114 -1.93 -16.29 3.22
CA LEU A 114 -3.31 -15.84 3.45
C LEU A 114 -4.05 -15.47 2.16
N ASP A 115 -3.31 -15.20 1.08
CA ASP A 115 -3.86 -14.79 -0.22
C ASP A 115 -4.10 -15.96 -1.18
N LEU A 116 -3.77 -17.17 -0.73
CA LEU A 116 -4.10 -18.37 -1.48
C LEU A 116 -5.63 -18.49 -1.66
N PRO A 117 -6.08 -18.97 -2.82
CA PRO A 117 -7.50 -18.97 -3.14
C PRO A 117 -8.31 -19.72 -2.07
N PHE A 118 -9.37 -19.06 -1.60
CA PHE A 118 -10.28 -19.56 -0.58
C PHE A 118 -9.61 -19.90 0.78
N MET A 119 -8.42 -19.35 1.06
CA MET A 119 -7.72 -19.54 2.34
C MET A 119 -8.51 -18.94 3.50
N THR A 120 -9.03 -17.72 3.32
CA THR A 120 -9.84 -17.00 4.31
C THR A 120 -11.25 -16.76 3.79
N GLY A 121 -12.25 -16.79 4.67
CA GLY A 121 -13.65 -16.62 4.34
C GLY A 121 -14.11 -15.16 4.24
N GLY A 122 -13.25 -14.21 4.65
CA GLY A 122 -13.56 -12.78 4.63
C GLY A 122 -12.54 -11.97 5.41
N LEU A 123 -12.79 -10.65 5.51
CA LEU A 123 -11.86 -9.70 6.11
C LEU A 123 -11.56 -9.96 7.59
N ASP A 124 -12.56 -10.33 8.40
CA ASP A 124 -12.36 -10.57 9.84
C ASP A 124 -11.45 -11.77 10.09
N GLU A 125 -11.69 -12.88 9.38
CA GLU A 125 -10.87 -14.08 9.47
C GLU A 125 -9.44 -13.78 8.97
N HIS A 126 -9.33 -13.03 7.88
CA HIS A 126 -8.05 -12.61 7.32
C HIS A 126 -7.28 -11.72 8.30
N ARG A 127 -7.91 -10.72 8.91
CA ARG A 127 -7.30 -9.82 9.91
C ARG A 127 -6.76 -10.59 11.11
N LYS A 128 -7.57 -11.52 11.64
CA LYS A 128 -7.15 -12.39 12.76
C LYS A 128 -5.90 -13.19 12.42
N ALA A 129 -5.89 -13.82 11.24
CA ALA A 129 -4.75 -14.61 10.80
C ALA A 129 -3.52 -13.72 10.51
N ALA A 130 -3.70 -12.57 9.85
CA ALA A 130 -2.61 -11.63 9.57
C ALA A 130 -1.93 -11.12 10.85
N ASN A 131 -2.71 -10.83 11.89
CA ASN A 131 -2.16 -10.43 13.18
C ASN A 131 -1.37 -11.57 13.85
N ALA A 132 -1.84 -12.80 13.75
CA ALA A 132 -1.11 -13.98 14.27
C ALA A 132 0.21 -14.23 13.49
N LEU A 133 0.23 -13.96 12.20
CA LEU A 133 1.40 -14.11 11.34
C LEU A 133 2.36 -12.88 11.35
N ARG A 134 2.04 -11.80 12.07
CA ARG A 134 2.88 -10.60 12.10
C ARG A 134 4.37 -10.86 12.40
N PRO A 135 4.76 -11.72 13.37
CA PRO A 135 6.16 -12.03 13.60
C PRO A 135 6.83 -12.70 12.39
N PHE A 136 6.11 -13.60 11.71
CA PHE A 136 6.57 -14.24 10.48
C PHE A 136 6.77 -13.22 9.34
N PHE A 137 5.80 -12.35 9.10
CA PHE A 137 5.92 -11.30 8.09
C PHE A 137 7.08 -10.35 8.38
N THR A 138 7.24 -9.95 9.66
CA THR A 138 8.35 -9.08 10.07
C THR A 138 9.70 -9.71 9.75
N GLU A 139 9.88 -11.01 10.07
CA GLU A 139 11.11 -11.75 9.78
C GLU A 139 11.38 -11.84 8.26
N MET A 140 10.37 -12.22 7.47
CA MET A 140 10.55 -12.41 6.02
C MET A 140 10.84 -11.09 5.31
N LEU A 141 10.13 -10.03 5.64
CA LEU A 141 10.36 -8.70 5.09
C LEU A 141 11.76 -8.17 5.46
N ALA A 142 12.19 -8.38 6.71
CA ALA A 142 13.53 -7.98 7.16
C ALA A 142 14.65 -8.68 6.38
N LYS A 143 14.48 -9.96 6.00
CA LYS A 143 15.44 -10.69 5.12
C LYS A 143 15.63 -9.99 3.75
N ARG A 144 14.68 -9.17 3.33
CA ARG A 144 14.72 -8.39 2.08
C ARG A 144 15.03 -6.91 2.30
N GLY A 145 15.48 -6.54 3.51
CA GLY A 145 15.81 -5.16 3.83
C GLY A 145 14.58 -4.25 3.93
N LEU A 146 13.42 -4.80 4.29
CA LEU A 146 12.17 -4.07 4.48
C LEU A 146 11.75 -4.09 5.94
N LYS A 147 11.38 -2.93 6.48
CA LYS A 147 10.82 -2.76 7.82
C LYS A 147 9.30 -2.75 7.73
N LEU A 148 8.64 -3.72 8.36
CA LEU A 148 7.17 -3.73 8.47
C LEU A 148 6.70 -2.57 9.37
N LEU A 149 5.79 -1.77 8.87
CA LEU A 149 5.17 -0.63 9.56
C LEU A 149 3.70 -0.91 9.93
N ALA A 150 2.93 -1.48 8.99
CA ALA A 150 1.52 -1.83 9.20
C ALA A 150 1.15 -3.04 8.34
N ILE A 151 0.08 -3.73 8.70
CA ILE A 151 -0.55 -4.77 7.87
C ILE A 151 -1.94 -4.28 7.51
N ASN A 152 -2.14 -4.06 6.22
CA ASN A 152 -3.36 -3.56 5.63
C ASN A 152 -4.05 -4.66 4.82
N ALA A 153 -5.24 -4.41 4.31
CA ALA A 153 -5.94 -5.34 3.45
C ALA A 153 -6.71 -4.67 2.33
N TRP A 154 -6.67 -5.30 1.17
CA TRP A 154 -7.61 -5.06 0.10
C TRP A 154 -8.91 -5.81 0.40
N PRO A 155 -10.08 -5.27 0.00
CA PRO A 155 -11.35 -5.97 0.14
C PRO A 155 -11.39 -7.29 -0.62
N THR A 156 -12.45 -8.07 -0.40
CA THR A 156 -12.62 -9.39 -1.01
C THR A 156 -12.50 -9.35 -2.54
N GLN A 157 -11.89 -10.39 -3.11
CA GLN A 157 -11.64 -10.45 -4.56
C GLN A 157 -12.76 -11.18 -5.28
N GLN A 158 -13.29 -10.54 -6.31
CA GLN A 158 -14.44 -10.99 -7.11
C GLN A 158 -14.07 -11.05 -8.59
N LEU A 159 -15.03 -11.34 -9.47
CA LEU A 159 -14.83 -11.36 -10.90
C LEU A 159 -15.72 -10.34 -11.62
N PHE A 160 -15.12 -9.31 -12.20
CA PHE A 160 -15.78 -8.49 -13.24
C PHE A 160 -15.81 -9.27 -14.57
N SER A 161 -16.90 -9.20 -15.32
CA SER A 161 -16.97 -9.92 -16.60
C SER A 161 -17.92 -9.29 -17.61
N LEU A 162 -17.70 -9.62 -18.88
CA LEU A 162 -18.56 -9.19 -19.99
C LEU A 162 -19.82 -10.07 -20.13
N GLN A 163 -19.81 -11.28 -19.58
CA GLN A 163 -20.89 -12.24 -19.55
C GLN A 163 -21.05 -12.79 -18.14
N PRO A 164 -22.25 -13.25 -17.72
CA PRO A 164 -22.43 -13.82 -16.39
C PRO A 164 -21.63 -15.11 -16.24
N ILE A 165 -21.00 -15.30 -15.11
CA ILE A 165 -20.23 -16.49 -14.73
C ILE A 165 -20.88 -17.09 -13.48
N LYS A 166 -21.84 -17.99 -13.64
CA LYS A 166 -22.66 -18.58 -12.58
C LYS A 166 -22.16 -19.92 -12.09
N THR A 167 -21.52 -20.68 -12.99
CA THR A 167 -21.02 -22.04 -12.73
C THR A 167 -19.53 -22.12 -12.99
N VAL A 168 -18.86 -23.15 -12.46
CA VAL A 168 -17.46 -23.44 -12.81
C VAL A 168 -17.30 -23.65 -14.31
N GLY A 169 -18.30 -24.24 -14.97
CA GLY A 169 -18.28 -24.45 -16.42
C GLY A 169 -18.20 -23.16 -17.25
N ASP A 170 -18.73 -22.05 -16.72
CA ASP A 170 -18.72 -20.75 -17.42
C ASP A 170 -17.33 -20.10 -17.51
N TRP A 171 -16.38 -20.53 -16.67
CA TRP A 171 -14.99 -20.08 -16.74
C TRP A 171 -14.23 -20.64 -17.94
N LYS A 172 -14.71 -21.77 -18.49
CA LYS A 172 -13.97 -22.51 -19.51
C LYS A 172 -13.67 -21.66 -20.73
N GLY A 173 -12.38 -21.53 -21.04
CA GLY A 173 -11.88 -20.78 -22.19
C GLY A 173 -11.98 -19.27 -22.12
N LYS A 174 -12.50 -18.69 -21.02
CA LYS A 174 -12.53 -17.24 -20.83
C LYS A 174 -11.14 -16.70 -20.59
N LYS A 175 -10.79 -15.61 -21.26
CA LYS A 175 -9.59 -14.83 -20.98
C LYS A 175 -9.84 -13.97 -19.76
N VAL A 176 -9.21 -14.28 -18.65
CA VAL A 176 -9.42 -13.58 -17.39
C VAL A 176 -8.15 -12.86 -16.97
N ARG A 177 -8.25 -11.55 -16.77
CA ARG A 177 -7.16 -10.78 -16.19
C ARG A 177 -6.90 -11.25 -14.78
N VAL A 178 -5.64 -11.49 -14.49
CA VAL A 178 -5.12 -11.86 -13.19
C VAL A 178 -4.05 -10.87 -12.74
N TYR A 179 -3.84 -10.75 -11.43
CA TYR A 179 -2.91 -9.78 -10.85
C TYR A 179 -1.59 -10.42 -10.37
N GLY A 180 -1.53 -11.74 -10.27
CA GLY A 180 -0.35 -12.45 -9.82
C GLY A 180 -0.46 -13.95 -10.05
N ALA A 181 0.54 -14.70 -9.59
CA ALA A 181 0.68 -16.13 -9.83
C ALA A 181 -0.50 -16.94 -9.25
N ASP A 182 -0.95 -16.60 -8.03
CA ASP A 182 -2.01 -17.34 -7.35
C ASP A 182 -3.37 -17.16 -8.00
N SER A 183 -3.71 -15.92 -8.41
CA SER A 183 -4.90 -15.65 -9.20
C SER A 183 -4.83 -16.31 -10.59
N ALA A 184 -3.64 -16.42 -11.19
CA ALA A 184 -3.43 -17.14 -12.44
C ALA A 184 -3.66 -18.65 -12.29
N ASN A 185 -3.14 -19.25 -11.22
CA ASN A 185 -3.35 -20.66 -10.91
C ASN A 185 -4.83 -20.95 -10.64
N THR A 186 -5.50 -20.05 -9.90
CA THR A 186 -6.94 -20.15 -9.66
C THR A 186 -7.74 -20.11 -10.97
N ALA A 187 -7.47 -19.13 -11.84
CA ALA A 187 -8.15 -19.02 -13.13
C ALA A 187 -7.95 -20.28 -13.98
N ARG A 188 -6.73 -20.83 -14.06
CA ARG A 188 -6.45 -22.10 -14.76
C ARG A 188 -7.20 -23.27 -14.15
N ALA A 189 -7.21 -23.40 -12.83
CA ALA A 189 -7.90 -24.48 -12.14
C ALA A 189 -9.41 -24.46 -12.40
N LEU A 190 -9.98 -23.28 -12.63
CA LEU A 190 -11.38 -23.11 -13.02
C LEU A 190 -11.62 -23.24 -14.53
N GLY A 191 -10.57 -23.48 -15.34
CA GLY A 191 -10.67 -23.70 -16.78
C GLY A 191 -10.55 -22.43 -17.63
N ALA A 192 -10.23 -21.27 -17.02
CA ALA A 192 -10.01 -20.03 -17.75
C ALA A 192 -8.56 -19.92 -18.28
N ALA A 193 -8.36 -19.02 -19.25
CA ALA A 193 -7.05 -18.61 -19.74
C ALA A 193 -6.61 -17.32 -19.01
N PRO A 194 -5.67 -17.37 -18.05
CA PRO A 194 -5.22 -16.19 -17.34
C PRO A 194 -4.38 -15.28 -18.22
N VAL A 195 -4.61 -13.98 -18.12
CA VAL A 195 -3.84 -12.92 -18.78
C VAL A 195 -3.30 -11.98 -17.72
N SER A 196 -1.97 -11.92 -17.58
CA SER A 196 -1.33 -11.01 -16.60
C SER A 196 -1.33 -9.60 -17.15
N ILE A 197 -2.05 -8.69 -16.49
CA ILE A 197 -2.17 -7.28 -16.88
C ILE A 197 -2.06 -6.41 -15.64
N GLY A 198 -1.25 -5.34 -15.72
CA GLY A 198 -1.09 -4.34 -14.65
C GLY A 198 -2.42 -3.68 -14.27
N PHE A 199 -2.58 -3.28 -13.00
CA PHE A 199 -3.85 -2.76 -12.50
C PHE A 199 -4.35 -1.54 -13.28
N GLY A 200 -3.46 -0.61 -13.64
CA GLY A 200 -3.80 0.59 -14.41
C GLY A 200 -4.29 0.32 -15.84
N GLU A 201 -4.06 -0.89 -16.38
CA GLU A 201 -4.41 -1.26 -17.75
C GLU A 201 -5.73 -2.06 -17.84
N VAL A 202 -6.33 -2.41 -16.69
CA VAL A 202 -7.51 -3.31 -16.63
C VAL A 202 -8.73 -2.69 -17.32
N TYR A 203 -8.98 -1.39 -17.11
CA TYR A 203 -10.08 -0.68 -17.77
C TYR A 203 -9.99 -0.84 -19.29
N THR A 204 -8.85 -0.51 -19.87
CA THR A 204 -8.60 -0.59 -21.31
C THR A 204 -8.69 -2.03 -21.83
N ALA A 205 -8.24 -3.01 -21.05
CA ALA A 205 -8.33 -4.42 -21.44
C ALA A 205 -9.78 -4.92 -21.52
N LEU A 206 -10.63 -4.52 -20.57
CA LEU A 206 -12.07 -4.82 -20.59
C LEU A 206 -12.78 -4.05 -21.71
N GLU A 207 -12.50 -2.76 -21.89
CA GLU A 207 -13.05 -1.91 -22.93
C GLU A 207 -12.78 -2.48 -24.33
N LYS A 208 -11.53 -2.84 -24.61
CA LYS A 208 -11.10 -3.44 -25.89
C LYS A 208 -11.44 -4.91 -26.02
N LYS A 209 -12.04 -5.52 -24.98
CA LYS A 209 -12.40 -6.94 -24.93
C LYS A 209 -11.21 -7.88 -25.21
N THR A 210 -10.01 -7.45 -24.83
CA THR A 210 -8.81 -8.31 -24.87
C THR A 210 -8.85 -9.36 -23.77
N VAL A 211 -9.68 -9.14 -22.76
CA VAL A 211 -10.07 -10.10 -21.72
C VAL A 211 -11.60 -10.16 -21.60
N ASP A 212 -12.13 -11.31 -21.20
CA ASP A 212 -13.57 -11.54 -20.97
C ASP A 212 -13.98 -11.15 -19.53
N GLY A 213 -13.00 -11.02 -18.64
CA GLY A 213 -13.20 -10.63 -17.26
C GLY A 213 -11.91 -10.27 -16.55
N ALA A 214 -12.04 -9.78 -15.31
CA ALA A 214 -10.92 -9.39 -14.47
C ALA A 214 -11.18 -9.77 -13.01
N ILE A 215 -10.24 -10.49 -12.40
CA ILE A 215 -10.24 -10.73 -10.96
C ILE A 215 -9.71 -9.46 -10.28
N THR A 216 -10.54 -8.87 -9.42
CA THR A 216 -10.21 -7.75 -8.54
C THR A 216 -11.36 -7.52 -7.55
N SER A 217 -11.19 -6.59 -6.59
CA SER A 217 -12.26 -6.26 -5.65
C SER A 217 -13.43 -5.53 -6.31
N ALA A 218 -14.66 -5.85 -5.90
CA ALA A 218 -15.89 -5.15 -6.31
C ALA A 218 -15.86 -3.64 -5.95
N THR A 219 -15.10 -3.26 -4.93
CA THR A 219 -14.90 -1.85 -4.53
C THR A 219 -14.26 -0.98 -5.61
N ASN A 220 -13.61 -1.60 -6.61
CA ASN A 220 -13.01 -0.90 -7.74
C ASN A 220 -14.00 -0.50 -8.84
N ALA A 221 -15.27 -0.92 -8.75
CA ALA A 221 -16.29 -0.61 -9.76
C ALA A 221 -16.38 0.89 -10.06
N GLU A 222 -16.47 1.72 -9.01
CA GLU A 222 -16.62 3.16 -9.14
C GLU A 222 -15.27 3.90 -9.36
N PRO A 223 -14.24 3.77 -8.51
CA PRO A 223 -13.01 4.54 -8.66
C PRO A 223 -12.23 4.22 -9.92
N MET A 224 -12.35 2.99 -10.44
CA MET A 224 -11.72 2.56 -11.69
C MET A 224 -12.70 2.56 -12.88
N LYS A 225 -13.94 2.99 -12.67
CA LYS A 225 -15.02 3.06 -13.66
C LYS A 225 -15.30 1.72 -14.38
N PHE A 226 -15.06 0.60 -13.71
CA PHE A 226 -15.27 -0.71 -14.33
C PHE A 226 -16.72 -0.97 -14.72
N PHE A 227 -17.69 -0.28 -14.12
CA PHE A 227 -19.10 -0.33 -14.48
C PHE A 227 -19.37 0.14 -15.93
N GLU A 228 -18.51 0.98 -16.51
CA GLU A 228 -18.63 1.44 -17.90
C GLU A 228 -18.27 0.33 -18.91
N VAL A 229 -17.34 -0.55 -18.56
CA VAL A 229 -16.72 -1.53 -19.46
C VAL A 229 -17.01 -2.99 -19.09
N SER A 230 -17.65 -3.24 -17.96
CA SER A 230 -18.07 -4.58 -17.48
C SER A 230 -19.52 -4.55 -17.00
N LYS A 231 -20.34 -5.47 -17.53
CA LYS A 231 -21.79 -5.52 -17.20
C LYS A 231 -22.09 -6.35 -15.96
N PHE A 232 -21.20 -7.26 -15.58
CA PHE A 232 -21.42 -8.24 -14.53
C PHE A 232 -20.34 -8.15 -13.48
N ILE A 233 -20.75 -8.24 -12.21
CA ILE A 233 -19.88 -8.52 -11.07
C ILE A 233 -20.31 -9.85 -10.44
N ASN A 234 -19.42 -10.82 -10.42
CA ASN A 234 -19.71 -12.18 -9.97
C ASN A 234 -19.02 -12.44 -8.65
N TYR A 235 -19.80 -12.73 -7.60
CA TYR A 235 -19.36 -12.89 -6.22
C TYR A 235 -18.88 -14.32 -5.94
N TRP A 236 -17.72 -14.66 -6.52
CA TRP A 236 -17.07 -15.96 -6.34
C TRP A 236 -16.30 -16.07 -5.03
N HIS A 237 -16.03 -14.94 -4.34
CA HIS A 237 -15.20 -14.92 -3.14
C HIS A 237 -13.86 -15.63 -3.32
N ILE A 238 -13.17 -15.32 -4.43
CA ILE A 238 -11.93 -15.98 -4.87
C ILE A 238 -10.84 -15.87 -3.80
N ALA A 239 -10.73 -14.70 -3.16
CA ALA A 239 -9.93 -14.49 -1.96
C ALA A 239 -10.74 -13.67 -0.94
N GLY A 240 -10.63 -14.04 0.33
CA GLY A 240 -11.37 -13.41 1.42
C GLY A 240 -10.88 -11.99 1.73
N ALA A 241 -9.66 -11.66 1.34
CA ALA A 241 -9.05 -10.32 1.29
C ALA A 241 -7.80 -10.41 0.41
N GLY A 242 -7.15 -9.28 0.13
CA GLY A 242 -5.78 -9.26 -0.38
C GLY A 242 -4.88 -8.65 0.68
N SER A 243 -3.79 -9.31 1.06
CA SER A 243 -2.84 -8.77 2.04
C SER A 243 -2.05 -7.60 1.45
N GLU A 244 -1.78 -6.62 2.30
CA GLU A 244 -0.90 -5.52 1.98
C GLU A 244 -0.02 -5.20 3.20
N TRP A 245 1.29 -5.25 3.01
CA TRP A 245 2.26 -4.89 4.04
C TRP A 245 2.81 -3.50 3.75
N PHE A 246 2.48 -2.53 4.59
CA PHE A 246 3.07 -1.20 4.50
C PHE A 246 4.45 -1.23 5.12
N VAL A 247 5.47 -0.91 4.33
CA VAL A 247 6.88 -1.08 4.69
C VAL A 247 7.69 0.18 4.39
N ALA A 248 8.82 0.32 5.09
CA ALA A 248 9.90 1.22 4.70
C ALA A 248 11.12 0.39 4.26
N ASN A 249 11.89 0.90 3.29
CA ASN A 249 13.22 0.38 3.05
C ASN A 249 14.05 0.56 4.32
N GLN A 250 14.63 -0.53 4.84
CA GLN A 250 15.31 -0.54 6.14
C GLN A 250 16.47 0.45 6.18
N LYS A 251 17.27 0.52 5.10
CA LYS A 251 18.41 1.45 5.04
C LYS A 251 17.95 2.90 5.03
N ALA A 252 16.88 3.21 4.29
CA ALA A 252 16.31 4.56 4.27
C ALA A 252 15.75 4.94 5.65
N PHE A 253 15.09 4.00 6.35
CA PHE A 253 14.58 4.24 7.70
C PHE A 253 15.71 4.47 8.70
N ASP A 254 16.76 3.64 8.67
CA ASP A 254 17.88 3.72 9.60
C ASP A 254 18.75 4.98 9.37
N ALA A 255 18.78 5.50 8.14
CA ALA A 255 19.46 6.74 7.78
C ALA A 255 18.76 8.01 8.32
N LEU A 256 17.48 7.91 8.71
CA LEU A 256 16.78 9.03 9.34
C LEU A 256 17.39 9.37 10.70
N PRO A 257 17.49 10.65 11.08
CA PRO A 257 17.69 11.06 12.47
C PRO A 257 16.68 10.37 13.39
N LYS A 258 17.07 10.03 14.62
CA LYS A 258 16.23 9.27 15.57
C LYS A 258 14.89 9.93 15.86
N ASP A 259 14.87 11.25 15.92
CA ASP A 259 13.65 12.02 16.12
C ASP A 259 12.70 11.92 14.90
N LEU A 260 13.22 11.88 13.66
CA LEU A 260 12.40 11.65 12.47
C LEU A 260 11.93 10.20 12.36
N GLN A 261 12.72 9.21 12.79
CA GLN A 261 12.24 7.83 12.95
C GLN A 261 11.04 7.79 13.89
N GLN A 262 11.12 8.48 15.03
CA GLN A 262 10.03 8.56 16.00
C GLN A 262 8.81 9.29 15.42
N VAL A 263 9.01 10.37 14.67
CA VAL A 263 7.93 11.09 13.96
C VAL A 263 7.15 10.16 13.05
N VAL A 264 7.82 9.31 12.27
CA VAL A 264 7.15 8.32 11.39
C VAL A 264 6.30 7.36 12.23
N MET A 265 6.86 6.81 13.31
CA MET A 265 6.14 5.85 14.16
C MET A 265 4.96 6.50 14.90
N ASP A 266 5.12 7.74 15.39
CA ASP A 266 4.05 8.49 16.03
C ASP A 266 2.93 8.85 15.05
N ALA A 267 3.28 9.22 13.81
CA ALA A 267 2.30 9.51 12.77
C ALA A 267 1.46 8.26 12.44
N LEU A 268 2.08 7.07 12.34
CA LEU A 268 1.36 5.81 12.15
C LEU A 268 0.35 5.57 13.27
N LYS A 269 0.77 5.79 14.53
CA LYS A 269 -0.08 5.59 15.70
C LYS A 269 -1.21 6.61 15.77
N GLU A 270 -0.92 7.90 15.56
CA GLU A 270 -1.91 8.99 15.67
C GLU A 270 -2.95 8.94 14.55
N THR A 271 -2.55 8.58 13.33
CA THR A 271 -3.50 8.36 12.23
C THR A 271 -4.23 7.03 12.35
N ARG A 272 -3.80 6.15 13.27
CA ARG A 272 -4.31 4.76 13.38
C ARG A 272 -4.31 4.05 12.02
N LEU A 273 -3.22 4.26 11.22
CA LEU A 273 -3.20 3.88 9.80
C LEU A 273 -3.68 2.44 9.59
N GLU A 274 -3.13 1.48 10.32
CA GLU A 274 -3.48 0.07 10.18
C GLU A 274 -4.95 -0.20 10.50
N ASP A 275 -5.46 0.28 11.65
CA ASP A 275 -6.86 0.08 12.01
C ASP A 275 -7.79 0.73 10.99
N LYS A 276 -7.46 1.95 10.55
CA LYS A 276 -8.25 2.70 9.58
C LYS A 276 -8.31 1.98 8.23
N GLU A 277 -7.22 1.37 7.79
CA GLU A 277 -7.17 0.56 6.57
C GLU A 277 -8.13 -0.64 6.64
N TRP A 278 -8.16 -1.36 7.77
CA TRP A 278 -9.10 -2.47 7.97
C TRP A 278 -10.55 -2.01 8.09
N GLU A 279 -10.82 -0.92 8.82
CA GLU A 279 -12.14 -0.32 8.96
C GLU A 279 -12.70 0.11 7.60
N ASP A 280 -11.89 0.78 6.78
CA ASP A 280 -12.28 1.22 5.45
C ASP A 280 -12.44 0.07 4.48
N ALA A 281 -11.56 -0.94 4.50
CA ALA A 281 -11.70 -2.14 3.70
C ALA A 281 -13.05 -2.82 3.97
N ALA A 282 -13.41 -3.00 5.24
CA ALA A 282 -14.68 -3.60 5.64
C ALA A 282 -15.89 -2.75 5.22
N ALA A 283 -15.82 -1.44 5.44
CA ALA A 283 -16.89 -0.51 5.07
C ALA A 283 -17.11 -0.44 3.56
N TRP A 284 -16.04 -0.47 2.77
CA TRP A 284 -16.11 -0.47 1.31
C TRP A 284 -16.64 -1.80 0.78
N ASP A 285 -16.15 -2.92 1.32
CA ASP A 285 -16.59 -4.26 0.91
C ASP A 285 -18.07 -4.48 1.20
N ALA A 286 -18.54 -4.10 2.39
CA ALA A 286 -19.93 -4.22 2.79
C ALA A 286 -20.90 -3.48 1.86
N ARG A 287 -20.52 -2.32 1.33
CA ARG A 287 -21.36 -1.52 0.40
C ARG A 287 -21.15 -1.85 -1.07
N ALA A 288 -20.05 -2.53 -1.43
CA ALA A 288 -19.63 -2.72 -2.82
C ALA A 288 -20.68 -3.39 -3.69
N LYS A 289 -21.34 -4.44 -3.17
CA LYS A 289 -22.38 -5.17 -3.90
C LYS A 289 -23.55 -4.27 -4.28
N LYS A 290 -24.06 -3.51 -3.31
CA LYS A 290 -25.15 -2.54 -3.54
C LYS A 290 -24.71 -1.45 -4.50
N ARG A 291 -23.46 -0.93 -4.32
CA ARG A 291 -22.94 0.12 -5.18
C ARG A 291 -22.76 -0.32 -6.62
N CYS A 292 -22.30 -1.54 -6.87
CA CYS A 292 -22.24 -2.10 -8.23
C CYS A 292 -23.63 -2.14 -8.90
N ALA A 293 -24.66 -2.57 -8.16
CA ALA A 293 -26.04 -2.58 -8.68
C ALA A 293 -26.57 -1.16 -8.98
N GLU A 294 -26.30 -0.18 -8.11
CA GLU A 294 -26.65 1.23 -8.32
C GLU A 294 -25.95 1.83 -9.56
N LEU A 295 -24.75 1.36 -9.87
CA LEU A 295 -23.97 1.74 -11.06
C LEU A 295 -24.45 1.00 -12.35
N GLY A 296 -25.54 0.23 -12.26
CA GLY A 296 -26.14 -0.47 -13.41
C GLY A 296 -25.51 -1.82 -13.74
N MET A 297 -24.63 -2.35 -12.87
CA MET A 297 -24.06 -3.68 -13.06
C MET A 297 -25.05 -4.77 -12.60
N THR A 298 -25.06 -5.90 -13.29
CA THR A 298 -25.76 -7.10 -12.84
C THR A 298 -24.90 -7.85 -11.84
N VAL A 299 -25.40 -7.99 -10.61
CA VAL A 299 -24.75 -8.79 -9.57
C VAL A 299 -25.11 -10.27 -9.78
N VAL A 300 -24.10 -11.10 -9.91
CA VAL A 300 -24.20 -12.55 -10.07
C VAL A 300 -23.67 -13.22 -8.81
N GLU A 301 -24.48 -14.08 -8.20
CA GLU A 301 -24.10 -14.87 -7.04
C GLU A 301 -24.10 -16.35 -7.42
N PRO A 302 -22.92 -16.97 -7.59
CA PRO A 302 -22.82 -18.40 -7.79
C PRO A 302 -23.40 -19.16 -6.60
N GLY A 303 -24.04 -20.31 -6.87
CA GLY A 303 -24.57 -21.15 -5.78
C GLY A 303 -23.44 -21.72 -4.92
N THR A 304 -23.77 -22.02 -3.65
CA THR A 304 -22.78 -22.59 -2.69
C THR A 304 -22.08 -23.82 -3.22
N GLU A 305 -22.79 -24.69 -3.94
CA GLU A 305 -22.21 -25.88 -4.57
C GLU A 305 -21.12 -25.55 -5.59
N GLU A 306 -21.34 -24.52 -6.40
CA GLU A 306 -20.36 -24.07 -7.40
C GLU A 306 -19.13 -23.43 -6.75
N ILE A 307 -19.34 -22.67 -5.66
CA ILE A 307 -18.23 -22.11 -4.86
C ILE A 307 -17.39 -23.25 -4.24
N GLU A 308 -18.03 -24.29 -3.70
CA GLU A 308 -17.31 -25.45 -3.14
C GLU A 308 -16.57 -26.26 -4.22
N LYS A 309 -17.14 -26.39 -5.44
CA LYS A 309 -16.43 -26.96 -6.58
C LYS A 309 -15.20 -26.15 -6.94
N ALA A 310 -15.35 -24.81 -7.02
CA ALA A 310 -14.25 -23.90 -7.31
C ALA A 310 -13.14 -23.99 -6.24
N ARG A 311 -13.51 -24.03 -4.96
CA ARG A 311 -12.57 -24.19 -3.82
C ARG A 311 -11.76 -25.49 -3.95
N LYS A 312 -12.41 -26.62 -4.27
CA LYS A 312 -11.73 -27.92 -4.44
C LYS A 312 -10.74 -27.87 -5.61
N LEU A 313 -11.15 -27.31 -6.75
CA LEU A 313 -10.29 -27.19 -7.92
C LEU A 313 -9.09 -26.26 -7.69
N ALA A 314 -9.32 -25.13 -7.03
CA ALA A 314 -8.28 -24.14 -6.76
C ALA A 314 -7.24 -24.63 -5.72
N ARG A 315 -7.53 -25.69 -4.96
CA ARG A 315 -6.62 -26.25 -3.97
C ARG A 315 -5.27 -26.67 -4.56
N SER A 316 -5.24 -27.11 -5.82
CA SER A 316 -3.99 -27.44 -6.51
C SER A 316 -3.02 -26.25 -6.61
N GLY A 317 -3.51 -25.02 -6.56
CA GLY A 317 -2.69 -23.81 -6.50
C GLY A 317 -1.86 -23.70 -5.23
N TRP A 318 -2.33 -24.26 -4.12
CA TRP A 318 -1.60 -24.28 -2.85
C TRP A 318 -0.35 -25.17 -2.93
N ASP A 319 -0.47 -26.34 -3.58
CA ASP A 319 0.66 -27.26 -3.75
C ASP A 319 1.73 -26.62 -4.67
N ILE A 320 1.29 -25.94 -5.73
CA ILE A 320 2.20 -25.16 -6.61
C ILE A 320 2.92 -24.09 -5.80
N TRP A 321 2.21 -23.33 -4.98
CA TRP A 321 2.78 -22.27 -4.14
C TRP A 321 3.79 -22.85 -3.13
N LEU A 322 3.44 -23.94 -2.43
CA LEU A 322 4.33 -24.64 -1.51
C LEU A 322 5.61 -25.12 -2.20
N GLY A 323 5.50 -25.66 -3.42
CA GLY A 323 6.65 -26.10 -4.21
C GLY A 323 7.63 -24.99 -4.56
N ARG A 324 7.14 -23.72 -4.67
CA ARG A 324 7.96 -22.56 -4.99
C ARG A 324 8.53 -21.84 -3.77
N THR A 325 7.88 -21.94 -2.62
CA THR A 325 8.22 -21.15 -1.42
C THR A 325 9.09 -21.92 -0.40
N GLY A 326 9.25 -23.21 -0.59
CA GLY A 326 10.14 -24.04 0.24
C GLY A 326 9.77 -24.06 1.73
N ALA A 327 10.78 -24.11 2.60
CA ALA A 327 10.59 -24.24 4.05
C ALA A 327 9.90 -23.03 4.69
N ASP A 328 10.22 -21.81 4.25
CA ASP A 328 9.61 -20.59 4.78
C ASP A 328 8.13 -20.51 4.41
N GLY A 329 7.75 -20.84 3.17
CA GLY A 329 6.35 -20.92 2.77
C GLY A 329 5.58 -21.99 3.51
N LYS A 330 6.15 -23.18 3.69
CA LYS A 330 5.54 -24.26 4.51
C LYS A 330 5.26 -23.76 5.92
N ARG A 331 6.23 -23.12 6.58
CA ARG A 331 6.07 -22.51 7.91
C ARG A 331 4.96 -21.46 7.92
N GLY A 332 4.92 -20.57 6.94
CA GLY A 332 3.86 -19.57 6.78
C GLY A 332 2.48 -20.20 6.64
N MET A 333 2.36 -21.26 5.83
CA MET A 333 1.12 -22.02 5.65
C MET A 333 0.66 -22.69 6.97
N GLU A 334 1.56 -23.34 7.70
CA GLU A 334 1.24 -23.97 8.99
C GLU A 334 0.74 -22.94 10.01
N LEU A 335 1.40 -21.78 10.07
CA LEU A 335 0.96 -20.67 10.93
C LEU A 335 -0.40 -20.13 10.52
N ALA A 336 -0.65 -19.98 9.21
CA ALA A 336 -1.94 -19.52 8.69
C ALA A 336 -3.07 -20.49 9.04
N LEU A 337 -2.89 -21.79 8.76
CA LEU A 337 -3.88 -22.83 9.09
C LEU A 337 -4.14 -22.89 10.60
N LYS A 338 -3.12 -22.84 11.42
CA LYS A 338 -3.27 -22.79 12.88
C LYS A 338 -4.06 -21.57 13.35
N ALA A 339 -3.76 -20.39 12.80
CA ALA A 339 -4.47 -19.17 13.14
C ALA A 339 -5.96 -19.21 12.74
N LEU A 340 -6.27 -19.95 11.68
CA LEU A 340 -7.62 -20.18 11.15
C LEU A 340 -8.34 -21.37 11.86
N GLY A 341 -7.68 -22.10 12.75
CA GLY A 341 -8.25 -23.27 13.42
C GLY A 341 -8.39 -24.49 12.50
N ARG A 342 -7.53 -24.62 11.53
CA ARG A 342 -7.56 -25.67 10.48
C ARG A 342 -6.31 -26.52 10.49
#